data_f61ce52ae447c49543e6a55e3b5694e7
#
_entry.id   f61ce52ae447c49543e6a55e3b5694e7
#
_cell.length_a   1.000
_cell.length_b   1.000
_cell.length_c   1.000
_cell.angle_alpha   90.00
_cell.angle_beta   90.00
_cell.angle_gamma   90.00
#
_symmetry.space_group_name_H-M   'P 1'
#
loop_
_entity.id
_entity.type
_entity.pdbx_description
1 polymer ?
#
loop_
_entity_poly.entity_id
_entity_poly.type
_entity_poly.pdbx_seq_one_letter_code
_entity_poly.pdbx_strand_id
1 'polypeptide(L)'
;MRLLEEYGAEFIPFSPLSDEKLPEGIAGLILGGGYPELFAADLEKNAAMRKAVQNAVEKKMPVIAECGGFMYLHSALVDENGVSHAMCGVLPKECVYKGKLVRFGYVEVRERQPHFLNEGACILGHEFHYYDSEDNGADCVAKKPVSGKSWDCVHETDTCYMGFPHLYYPSNPAFARHFVEAAAQYEKQDARGK
;
A
#
# COMPACT_ATOMS: atom_id res chain seq x y z
N MET A 1 11.22 -8.24 0.45
CA MET A 1 12.35 -7.39 0.88
C MET A 1 13.63 -7.75 0.13
N ARG A 2 14.18 -8.97 0.23
CA ARG A 2 15.45 -9.36 -0.41
C ARG A 2 15.58 -8.96 -1.89
N LEU A 3 14.51 -9.12 -2.70
CA LEU A 3 14.56 -8.72 -4.12
C LEU A 3 14.74 -7.19 -4.31
N LEU A 4 14.18 -6.38 -3.44
CA LEU A 4 14.38 -4.93 -3.46
C LEU A 4 15.82 -4.55 -3.09
N GLU A 5 16.42 -5.27 -2.12
CA GLU A 5 17.83 -5.10 -1.74
C GLU A 5 18.77 -5.49 -2.89
N GLU A 6 18.43 -6.55 -3.64
CA GLU A 6 19.18 -6.97 -4.84
C GLU A 6 19.14 -5.88 -5.94
N TYR A 7 18.13 -5.02 -5.96
CA TYR A 7 18.02 -3.85 -6.84
C TYR A 7 18.61 -2.57 -6.24
N GLY A 8 19.19 -2.63 -5.02
CA GLY A 8 19.92 -1.53 -4.39
C GLY A 8 19.12 -0.74 -3.35
N ALA A 9 17.97 -1.23 -2.90
CA ALA A 9 17.26 -0.61 -1.79
C ALA A 9 17.96 -0.89 -0.46
N GLU A 10 18.05 0.14 0.39
CA GLU A 10 18.42 0.03 1.80
C GLU A 10 17.17 0.31 2.66
N PHE A 11 16.91 -0.53 3.67
CA PHE A 11 15.72 -0.42 4.50
C PHE A 11 16.00 0.25 5.82
N ILE A 12 15.24 1.28 6.12
CA ILE A 12 15.22 1.96 7.41
C ILE A 12 13.85 1.69 8.05
N PRO A 13 13.77 0.87 9.10
CA PRO A 13 12.50 0.56 9.75
C PRO A 13 11.96 1.77 10.51
N PHE A 14 10.63 1.91 10.52
CA PHE A 14 9.92 2.88 11.35
C PHE A 14 8.61 2.28 11.84
N SER A 15 8.05 2.86 12.89
CA SER A 15 6.79 2.40 13.50
C SER A 15 5.75 3.52 13.50
N PRO A 16 4.63 3.36 12.78
CA PRO A 16 3.52 4.32 12.84
C PRO A 16 2.91 4.48 14.24
N LEU A 17 3.16 3.53 15.13
CA LEU A 17 2.64 3.55 16.51
C LEU A 17 3.50 4.40 17.46
N SER A 18 4.82 4.40 17.28
CA SER A 18 5.76 4.97 18.26
C SER A 18 6.59 6.13 17.75
N ASP A 19 6.86 6.20 16.45
CA ASP A 19 7.70 7.24 15.88
C ASP A 19 6.86 8.47 15.52
N GLU A 20 7.37 9.65 15.83
CA GLU A 20 6.67 10.91 15.57
C GLU A 20 6.88 11.42 14.13
N LYS A 21 7.90 10.93 13.43
CA LYS A 21 8.24 11.33 12.06
C LYS A 21 8.79 10.16 11.24
N LEU A 22 8.70 10.28 9.94
CA LEU A 22 9.40 9.38 9.03
C LEU A 22 10.92 9.55 9.16
N PRO A 23 11.72 8.49 8.92
CA PRO A 23 13.18 8.60 8.88
C PRO A 23 13.64 9.65 7.87
N GLU A 24 14.74 10.33 8.18
CA GLU A 24 15.30 11.34 7.28
C GLU A 24 16.04 10.70 6.09
N GLY A 25 15.97 11.35 4.93
CA GLY A 25 16.68 10.90 3.72
C GLY A 25 16.07 9.69 3.02
N ILE A 26 14.86 9.28 3.38
CA ILE A 26 14.19 8.19 2.66
C ILE A 26 13.66 8.67 1.30
N ALA A 27 13.69 7.77 0.33
CA ALA A 27 13.25 8.03 -1.04
C ALA A 27 12.00 7.21 -1.45
N GLY A 28 11.49 6.37 -0.57
CA GLY A 28 10.29 5.58 -0.79
C GLY A 28 9.73 5.00 0.50
N LEU A 29 8.47 4.59 0.49
CA LEU A 29 7.78 3.99 1.64
C LEU A 29 7.22 2.62 1.27
N ILE A 30 7.37 1.67 2.18
CA ILE A 30 6.67 0.39 2.11
C ILE A 30 5.85 0.25 3.39
N LEU A 31 4.54 0.33 3.23
CA LEU A 31 3.55 0.10 4.27
C LEU A 31 3.00 -1.32 4.07
N GLY A 32 3.61 -2.28 4.72
CA GLY A 32 3.26 -3.69 4.57
C GLY A 32 1.94 -4.06 5.25
N GLY A 33 1.60 -5.33 5.12
CA GLY A 33 0.47 -5.91 5.84
C GLY A 33 0.65 -5.87 7.36
N GLY A 34 -0.44 -6.09 8.06
CA GLY A 34 -0.52 -6.07 9.52
C GLY A 34 -1.98 -6.03 9.94
N TYR A 35 -2.19 -5.70 11.20
CA TYR A 35 -3.52 -5.60 11.81
C TYR A 35 -3.72 -4.21 12.41
N PRO A 36 -3.84 -3.14 11.58
CA PRO A 36 -3.99 -1.76 12.06
C PRO A 36 -5.25 -1.59 12.91
N GLU A 37 -6.28 -2.40 12.70
CA GLU A 37 -7.51 -2.42 13.48
C GLU A 37 -7.29 -2.72 14.97
N LEU A 38 -6.29 -3.52 15.31
CA LEU A 38 -5.94 -3.82 16.71
C LEU A 38 -5.30 -2.62 17.43
N PHE A 39 -4.80 -1.65 16.67
CA PHE A 39 -4.10 -0.48 17.15
C PHE A 39 -4.70 0.83 16.63
N ALA A 40 -5.95 0.79 16.14
CA ALA A 40 -6.57 1.91 15.45
C ALA A 40 -6.58 3.20 16.27
N ALA A 41 -6.91 3.10 17.57
CA ALA A 41 -6.90 4.25 18.49
C ALA A 41 -5.48 4.81 18.73
N ASP A 42 -4.45 3.99 18.71
CA ASP A 42 -3.07 4.46 18.89
C ASP A 42 -2.50 5.05 17.58
N LEU A 43 -2.83 4.47 16.44
CA LEU A 43 -2.55 5.07 15.12
C LEU A 43 -3.22 6.43 14.96
N GLU A 44 -4.48 6.55 15.41
CA GLU A 44 -5.21 7.82 15.40
C GLU A 44 -4.53 8.90 16.24
N LYS A 45 -4.03 8.56 17.44
CA LYS A 45 -3.32 9.50 18.31
C LYS A 45 -2.04 10.04 17.69
N ASN A 46 -1.37 9.26 16.86
CA ASN A 46 -0.14 9.68 16.20
C ASN A 46 -0.41 10.54 14.95
N ALA A 47 -1.03 11.70 15.15
CA ALA A 47 -1.38 12.62 14.07
C ALA A 47 -0.15 13.13 13.29
N ALA A 48 1.01 13.24 13.95
CA ALA A 48 2.25 13.68 13.31
C ALA A 48 2.71 12.69 12.25
N MET A 49 2.75 11.39 12.56
CA MET A 49 3.12 10.34 11.61
C MET A 49 2.10 10.21 10.48
N ARG A 50 0.79 10.24 10.79
CA ARG A 50 -0.25 10.21 9.75
C ARG A 50 -0.09 11.33 8.74
N LYS A 51 0.19 12.56 9.23
CA LYS A 51 0.44 13.71 8.36
C LYS A 51 1.75 13.59 7.60
N ALA A 52 2.79 13.02 8.20
CA ALA A 52 4.07 12.78 7.52
C ALA A 52 3.91 11.81 6.35
N VAL A 53 3.17 10.70 6.53
CA VAL A 53 2.85 9.75 5.47
C VAL A 53 1.99 10.39 4.38
N GLN A 54 0.93 11.13 4.75
CA GLN A 54 0.11 11.86 3.80
C GLN A 54 0.95 12.81 2.94
N ASN A 55 1.79 13.63 3.56
CA ASN A 55 2.66 14.57 2.87
C ASN A 55 3.66 13.87 1.93
N ALA A 56 4.17 12.70 2.31
CA ALA A 56 5.07 11.91 1.46
C ALA A 56 4.37 11.49 0.16
N VAL A 57 3.14 10.98 0.25
CA VAL A 57 2.33 10.62 -0.93
C VAL A 57 2.01 11.85 -1.78
N GLU A 58 1.57 12.96 -1.16
CA GLU A 58 1.27 14.23 -1.85
C GLU A 58 2.49 14.77 -2.62
N LYS A 59 3.70 14.57 -2.09
CA LYS A 59 4.97 14.92 -2.73
C LYS A 59 5.43 13.89 -3.77
N LYS A 60 4.60 12.89 -4.07
CA LYS A 60 4.91 11.82 -5.03
C LYS A 60 6.13 10.97 -4.66
N MET A 61 6.43 10.86 -3.38
CA MET A 61 7.37 9.83 -2.91
C MET A 61 6.81 8.45 -3.29
N PRO A 62 7.60 7.56 -3.86
CA PRO A 62 7.14 6.21 -4.18
C PRO A 62 6.63 5.45 -2.97
N VAL A 63 5.43 4.85 -3.08
CA VAL A 63 4.77 4.14 -1.99
C VAL A 63 4.21 2.81 -2.47
N ILE A 64 4.52 1.74 -1.75
CA ILE A 64 3.80 0.48 -1.81
C ILE A 64 3.04 0.33 -0.50
N ALA A 65 1.71 0.18 -0.57
CA ALA A 65 0.85 -0.03 0.58
C ALA A 65 -0.04 -1.26 0.36
N GLU A 66 0.24 -2.32 1.12
CA GLU A 66 -0.44 -3.60 1.01
C GLU A 66 -1.31 -3.88 2.24
N CYS A 67 -2.55 -4.31 2.05
CA CYS A 67 -3.48 -4.77 3.09
C CYS A 67 -3.58 -3.80 4.29
N GLY A 68 -2.96 -4.11 5.42
CA GLY A 68 -2.95 -3.21 6.59
C GLY A 68 -2.35 -1.83 6.28
N GLY A 69 -1.32 -1.75 5.47
CA GLY A 69 -0.74 -0.48 4.99
C GLY A 69 -1.73 0.30 4.11
N PHE A 70 -2.47 -0.39 3.25
CA PHE A 70 -3.55 0.20 2.47
C PHE A 70 -4.68 0.72 3.37
N MET A 71 -5.09 -0.06 4.39
CA MET A 71 -6.08 0.38 5.38
C MET A 71 -5.65 1.66 6.10
N TYR A 72 -4.38 1.78 6.45
CA TYR A 72 -3.82 2.97 7.11
C TYR A 72 -3.82 4.23 6.23
N LEU A 73 -3.83 4.09 4.89
CA LEU A 73 -3.90 5.23 3.97
C LEU A 73 -5.30 5.84 3.80
N HIS A 74 -6.36 5.18 4.25
CA HIS A 74 -7.74 5.69 4.18
C HIS A 74 -7.96 6.94 5.05
N SER A 75 -9.12 7.57 4.89
CA SER A 75 -9.54 8.68 5.76
C SER A 75 -9.77 8.22 7.19
N ALA A 76 -10.36 7.03 7.34
CA ALA A 76 -10.60 6.40 8.63
C ALA A 76 -10.68 4.88 8.51
N LEU A 77 -10.49 4.21 9.66
CA LEU A 77 -10.75 2.80 9.89
C LEU A 77 -11.93 2.68 10.85
N VAL A 78 -13.00 2.00 10.42
CA VAL A 78 -14.18 1.76 11.27
C VAL A 78 -14.10 0.35 11.83
N ASP A 79 -14.00 0.23 13.14
CA ASP A 79 -13.81 -1.04 13.85
C ASP A 79 -15.08 -1.90 13.92
N GLU A 80 -14.98 -3.05 14.57
CA GLU A 80 -16.09 -4.00 14.75
C GLU A 80 -17.27 -3.45 15.60
N ASN A 81 -17.02 -2.41 16.40
CA ASN A 81 -18.00 -1.72 17.23
C ASN A 81 -18.62 -0.50 16.51
N GLY A 82 -18.18 -0.21 15.27
CA GLY A 82 -18.62 0.94 14.51
C GLY A 82 -17.93 2.25 14.92
N VAL A 83 -16.83 2.17 15.68
CA VAL A 83 -16.03 3.34 16.06
C VAL A 83 -15.09 3.68 14.91
N SER A 84 -15.16 4.94 14.46
CA SER A 84 -14.30 5.46 13.39
C SER A 84 -13.03 6.06 13.99
N HIS A 85 -11.88 5.63 13.48
CA HIS A 85 -10.54 6.09 13.86
C HIS A 85 -9.87 6.75 12.68
N ALA A 86 -9.47 8.01 12.81
CA ALA A 86 -8.81 8.76 11.74
C ALA A 86 -7.47 8.11 11.35
N MET A 87 -7.26 7.94 10.03
CA MET A 87 -6.03 7.41 9.44
C MET A 87 -5.30 8.48 8.61
N CYS A 88 -4.45 8.13 7.66
CA CYS A 88 -3.60 9.10 6.94
C CYS A 88 -4.40 10.05 6.03
N GLY A 89 -5.58 9.69 5.57
CA GLY A 89 -6.41 10.53 4.70
C GLY A 89 -5.84 10.73 3.29
N VAL A 90 -5.01 9.82 2.81
CA VAL A 90 -4.54 9.78 1.41
C VAL A 90 -5.71 9.39 0.50
N LEU A 91 -6.46 8.37 0.90
CA LEU A 91 -7.67 7.91 0.24
C LEU A 91 -8.89 8.50 0.97
N PRO A 92 -9.88 9.07 0.25
CA PRO A 92 -10.97 9.82 0.87
C PRO A 92 -12.04 8.94 1.52
N LYS A 93 -12.07 7.65 1.18
CA LYS A 93 -13.04 6.69 1.70
C LYS A 93 -12.59 6.08 3.02
N GLU A 94 -13.53 5.47 3.73
CA GLU A 94 -13.26 4.70 4.94
C GLU A 94 -13.01 3.23 4.62
N CYS A 95 -12.23 2.57 5.46
CA CYS A 95 -12.08 1.12 5.47
C CYS A 95 -12.87 0.55 6.66
N VAL A 96 -13.82 -0.34 6.41
CA VAL A 96 -14.85 -0.74 7.38
C VAL A 96 -14.82 -2.25 7.63
N TYR A 97 -14.93 -2.66 8.90
CA TYR A 97 -15.11 -4.05 9.28
C TYR A 97 -16.41 -4.63 8.71
N LYS A 98 -16.33 -5.82 8.10
CA LYS A 98 -17.49 -6.46 7.43
C LYS A 98 -18.11 -7.61 8.22
N GLY A 99 -17.62 -7.93 9.42
CA GLY A 99 -18.13 -9.02 10.24
C GLY A 99 -17.85 -10.42 9.69
N LYS A 100 -17.20 -10.53 8.54
CA LYS A 100 -16.88 -11.78 7.85
C LYS A 100 -15.65 -11.60 6.96
N LEU A 101 -15.04 -12.71 6.60
CA LEU A 101 -13.94 -12.73 5.65
C LEU A 101 -14.41 -12.22 4.27
N VAL A 102 -13.81 -11.11 3.80
CA VAL A 102 -14.15 -10.47 2.52
C VAL A 102 -13.46 -11.17 1.37
N ARG A 103 -12.15 -11.34 1.49
CA ARG A 103 -11.30 -12.02 0.50
C ARG A 103 -10.35 -12.98 1.20
N PHE A 104 -10.03 -14.07 0.51
CA PHE A 104 -9.09 -15.07 1.01
C PHE A 104 -8.40 -15.82 -0.12
N GLY A 105 -7.10 -16.05 0.02
CA GLY A 105 -6.27 -16.95 -0.78
C GLY A 105 -5.62 -16.30 -1.99
N TYR A 106 -4.96 -17.11 -2.79
CA TYR A 106 -4.14 -16.69 -3.92
C TYR A 106 -4.94 -15.99 -5.02
N VAL A 107 -4.31 -15.00 -5.62
CA VAL A 107 -4.82 -14.21 -6.74
C VAL A 107 -3.73 -13.95 -7.77
N GLU A 108 -4.13 -13.81 -9.01
CA GLU A 108 -3.37 -13.17 -10.07
C GLU A 108 -3.82 -11.70 -10.14
N VAL A 109 -2.91 -10.76 -9.93
CA VAL A 109 -3.18 -9.33 -10.06
C VAL A 109 -2.64 -8.87 -11.40
N ARG A 110 -3.50 -8.33 -12.24
CA ARG A 110 -3.19 -7.94 -13.62
C ARG A 110 -3.38 -6.45 -13.82
N GLU A 111 -2.35 -5.83 -14.34
CA GLU A 111 -2.31 -4.42 -14.68
C GLU A 111 -3.28 -4.07 -15.80
N ARG A 112 -4.03 -2.97 -15.67
CA ARG A 112 -4.90 -2.43 -16.73
C ARG A 112 -4.24 -1.35 -17.55
N GLN A 113 -3.42 -0.54 -16.93
CA GLN A 113 -2.65 0.52 -17.54
C GLN A 113 -1.17 0.35 -17.16
N PRO A 114 -0.22 0.80 -17.99
CA PRO A 114 1.19 0.63 -17.67
C PRO A 114 1.62 1.63 -16.57
N HIS A 115 1.79 1.12 -15.35
CA HIS A 115 2.34 1.84 -14.21
C HIS A 115 3.55 1.09 -13.63
N PHE A 116 3.37 0.25 -12.61
CA PHE A 116 4.45 -0.59 -12.06
C PHE A 116 4.84 -1.73 -13.00
N LEU A 117 3.90 -2.20 -13.80
CA LEU A 117 4.11 -3.21 -14.81
C LEU A 117 3.60 -2.73 -16.17
N ASN A 118 3.88 -3.47 -17.23
CA ASN A 118 3.28 -3.22 -18.52
C ASN A 118 1.79 -3.60 -18.50
N GLU A 119 0.98 -2.96 -19.34
CA GLU A 119 -0.43 -3.29 -19.53
C GLU A 119 -0.62 -4.79 -19.77
N GLY A 120 -1.54 -5.39 -19.05
CA GLY A 120 -1.85 -6.81 -19.11
C GLY A 120 -0.84 -7.73 -18.42
N ALA A 121 0.29 -7.23 -17.93
CA ALA A 121 1.21 -8.03 -17.15
C ALA A 121 0.59 -8.46 -15.83
N CYS A 122 1.10 -9.55 -15.26
CA CYS A 122 0.54 -10.18 -14.08
C CYS A 122 1.60 -10.37 -13.00
N ILE A 123 1.20 -10.17 -11.76
CA ILE A 123 1.95 -10.53 -10.56
C ILE A 123 1.08 -11.39 -9.66
N LEU A 124 1.69 -12.39 -9.02
CA LEU A 124 0.96 -13.26 -8.08
C LEU A 124 0.85 -12.57 -6.72
N GLY A 125 -0.27 -12.80 -6.06
CA GLY A 125 -0.51 -12.27 -4.73
C GLY A 125 -1.40 -13.17 -3.89
N HIS A 126 -1.70 -12.68 -2.70
CA HIS A 126 -2.59 -13.31 -1.74
C HIS A 126 -3.42 -12.25 -1.04
N GLU A 127 -4.68 -12.53 -0.76
CA GLU A 127 -5.54 -11.67 0.07
C GLU A 127 -6.03 -12.44 1.30
N PHE A 128 -6.12 -11.72 2.41
CA PHE A 128 -6.73 -12.21 3.65
C PHE A 128 -7.17 -11.01 4.49
N HIS A 129 -8.45 -10.61 4.39
CA HIS A 129 -8.93 -9.46 5.14
C HIS A 129 -10.43 -9.56 5.48
N TYR A 130 -10.79 -8.99 6.64
CA TYR A 130 -12.15 -8.85 7.17
C TYR A 130 -12.69 -7.43 7.02
N TYR A 131 -11.83 -6.51 6.61
CA TYR A 131 -12.16 -5.14 6.30
C TYR A 131 -12.34 -4.96 4.79
N ASP A 132 -13.09 -3.95 4.40
CA ASP A 132 -13.26 -3.58 2.99
C ASP A 132 -13.37 -2.07 2.87
N SER A 133 -12.92 -1.54 1.74
CA SER A 133 -13.11 -0.14 1.37
C SER A 133 -14.34 0.00 0.49
N GLU A 134 -14.99 1.16 0.53
CA GLU A 134 -15.98 1.53 -0.48
C GLU A 134 -15.33 1.79 -1.85
N ASP A 135 -14.01 2.01 -1.86
CA ASP A 135 -13.21 2.22 -3.07
C ASP A 135 -11.90 1.45 -2.95
N ASN A 136 -11.86 0.28 -3.57
CA ASN A 136 -10.69 -0.58 -3.61
C ASN A 136 -9.77 -0.28 -4.80
N GLY A 137 -10.07 0.76 -5.59
CA GLY A 137 -9.40 1.06 -6.84
C GLY A 137 -9.85 0.18 -8.00
N ALA A 138 -9.41 0.53 -9.19
CA ALA A 138 -9.75 -0.18 -10.42
C ALA A 138 -8.58 -0.22 -11.44
N ASP A 139 -7.37 0.10 -11.01
CA ASP A 139 -6.20 0.13 -11.91
C ASP A 139 -5.68 -1.27 -12.20
N CYS A 140 -6.00 -2.25 -11.33
CA CYS A 140 -5.71 -3.66 -11.54
C CYS A 140 -6.97 -4.53 -11.45
N VAL A 141 -6.86 -5.76 -11.95
CA VAL A 141 -7.85 -6.82 -11.78
C VAL A 141 -7.22 -7.99 -11.03
N ALA A 142 -7.77 -8.31 -9.87
CA ALA A 142 -7.46 -9.55 -9.18
C ALA A 142 -8.34 -10.68 -9.70
N LYS A 143 -7.74 -11.85 -9.93
CA LYS A 143 -8.44 -13.06 -10.42
C LYS A 143 -8.03 -14.28 -9.62
N LYS A 144 -9.00 -15.06 -9.21
CA LYS A 144 -8.76 -16.40 -8.61
C LYS A 144 -8.29 -17.38 -9.67
N PRO A 145 -7.13 -18.03 -9.51
CA PRO A 145 -6.60 -18.94 -10.52
C PRO A 145 -7.47 -20.17 -10.77
N VAL A 146 -8.18 -20.67 -9.76
CA VAL A 146 -9.00 -21.88 -9.87
C VAL A 146 -10.45 -21.58 -10.26
N SER A 147 -11.10 -20.66 -9.54
CA SER A 147 -12.54 -20.38 -9.79
C SER A 147 -12.80 -19.39 -10.92
N GLY A 148 -11.77 -18.65 -11.34
CA GLY A 148 -11.89 -17.59 -12.34
C GLY A 148 -12.62 -16.33 -11.85
N LYS A 149 -13.11 -16.29 -10.60
CA LYS A 149 -13.75 -15.12 -10.02
C LYS A 149 -12.77 -13.94 -10.02
N SER A 150 -13.21 -12.78 -10.48
CA SER A 150 -12.39 -11.58 -10.58
C SER A 150 -13.10 -10.36 -10.00
N TRP A 151 -12.32 -9.34 -9.65
CA TRP A 151 -12.77 -8.05 -9.14
C TRP A 151 -11.73 -6.98 -9.41
N ASP A 152 -12.20 -5.74 -9.50
CA ASP A 152 -11.33 -4.58 -9.59
C ASP A 152 -10.64 -4.33 -8.25
N CYS A 153 -9.39 -3.90 -8.30
CA CYS A 153 -8.58 -3.64 -7.13
C CYS A 153 -7.44 -2.68 -7.46
N VAL A 154 -6.83 -2.15 -6.41
CA VAL A 154 -5.62 -1.31 -6.44
C VAL A 154 -5.88 0.08 -7.01
N HIS A 155 -5.46 1.08 -6.25
CA HIS A 155 -5.18 2.43 -6.74
C HIS A 155 -3.71 2.48 -7.12
N GLU A 156 -3.41 2.80 -8.36
CA GLU A 156 -2.06 2.81 -8.89
C GLU A 156 -1.74 4.09 -9.65
N THR A 157 -0.50 4.51 -9.55
CA THR A 157 0.12 5.56 -10.35
C THR A 157 1.56 5.16 -10.64
N ASP A 158 2.31 5.94 -11.41
CA ASP A 158 3.74 5.67 -11.66
C ASP A 158 4.61 5.64 -10.38
N THR A 159 4.09 6.12 -9.25
CA THR A 159 4.83 6.17 -7.97
C THR A 159 4.14 5.44 -6.82
N CYS A 160 2.86 5.11 -6.92
CA CYS A 160 2.11 4.52 -5.82
C CYS A 160 1.40 3.24 -6.24
N TYR A 161 1.51 2.20 -5.42
CA TYR A 161 0.70 0.99 -5.46
C TYR A 161 0.00 0.82 -4.11
N MET A 162 -1.34 0.85 -4.07
CA MET A 162 -2.14 0.86 -2.84
C MET A 162 -3.33 -0.10 -3.00
N GLY A 163 -3.33 -1.22 -2.25
CA GLY A 163 -4.40 -2.21 -2.37
C GLY A 163 -4.36 -3.29 -1.30
N PHE A 164 -5.41 -4.14 -1.27
CA PHE A 164 -5.44 -5.29 -0.35
C PHE A 164 -4.52 -6.45 -0.72
N PRO A 165 -4.22 -6.73 -2.01
CA PRO A 165 -3.34 -7.84 -2.35
C PRO A 165 -1.95 -7.69 -1.75
N HIS A 166 -1.46 -8.77 -1.09
CA HIS A 166 -0.07 -8.95 -0.75
C HIS A 166 0.65 -9.56 -1.95
N LEU A 167 1.61 -8.87 -2.51
CA LEU A 167 2.28 -9.30 -3.73
C LEU A 167 3.50 -10.19 -3.49
N TYR A 168 3.62 -11.21 -4.31
CA TYR A 168 4.81 -12.05 -4.37
C TYR A 168 5.76 -11.50 -5.46
N TYR A 169 6.59 -10.52 -5.12
CA TYR A 169 7.48 -9.80 -6.05
C TYR A 169 8.34 -10.72 -6.94
N PRO A 170 8.85 -11.88 -6.45
CA PRO A 170 9.61 -12.78 -7.31
C PRO A 170 8.81 -13.37 -8.48
N SER A 171 7.47 -13.34 -8.45
CA SER A 171 6.65 -13.81 -9.58
C SER A 171 6.66 -12.86 -10.77
N ASN A 172 6.96 -11.58 -10.53
CA ASN A 172 7.24 -10.58 -11.57
C ASN A 172 8.23 -9.54 -11.03
N PRO A 173 9.54 -9.78 -11.18
CA PRO A 173 10.58 -8.91 -10.63
C PRO A 173 10.58 -7.47 -11.16
N ALA A 174 9.92 -7.22 -12.30
CA ALA A 174 9.81 -5.87 -12.85
C ALA A 174 9.09 -4.92 -11.89
N PHE A 175 8.12 -5.41 -11.10
CA PHE A 175 7.42 -4.62 -10.09
C PHE A 175 8.39 -4.04 -9.05
N ALA A 176 9.23 -4.89 -8.45
CA ALA A 176 10.20 -4.45 -7.46
C ALA A 176 11.26 -3.51 -8.06
N ARG A 177 11.68 -3.77 -9.30
CA ARG A 177 12.62 -2.92 -10.02
C ARG A 177 12.03 -1.53 -10.26
N HIS A 178 10.80 -1.43 -10.73
CA HIS A 178 10.12 -0.16 -10.96
C HIS A 178 10.09 0.69 -9.69
N PHE A 179 9.72 0.11 -8.55
CA PHE A 179 9.69 0.83 -7.28
C PHE A 179 11.07 1.39 -6.89
N VAL A 180 12.13 0.59 -7.02
CA VAL A 180 13.50 1.03 -6.68
C VAL A 180 13.98 2.13 -7.64
N GLU A 181 13.70 2.00 -8.94
CA GLU A 181 14.03 3.03 -9.94
C GLU A 181 13.27 4.33 -9.68
N ALA A 182 11.98 4.26 -9.34
CA ALA A 182 11.19 5.42 -8.96
C ALA A 182 11.74 6.11 -7.71
N ALA A 183 12.12 5.34 -6.68
CA ALA A 183 12.74 5.87 -5.47
C ALA A 183 14.07 6.59 -5.77
N ALA A 184 14.94 6.00 -6.59
CA ALA A 184 16.18 6.63 -7.01
C ALA A 184 15.97 7.91 -7.83
N GLN A 185 14.87 8.00 -8.59
CA GLN A 185 14.50 9.23 -9.30
C GLN A 185 13.99 10.31 -8.35
N TYR A 186 13.16 9.94 -7.38
CA TYR A 186 12.65 10.84 -6.36
C TYR A 186 13.79 11.46 -5.53
N GLU A 187 14.74 10.67 -5.08
CA GLU A 187 15.92 11.13 -4.35
C GLU A 187 16.70 12.21 -5.12
N LYS A 188 16.94 11.99 -6.41
CA LYS A 188 17.64 12.95 -7.27
C LYS A 188 16.87 14.26 -7.45
N GLN A 189 15.53 14.21 -7.46
CA GLN A 189 14.68 15.39 -7.57
C GLN A 189 14.65 16.18 -6.26
N ASP A 190 14.51 15.50 -5.12
CA ASP A 190 14.52 16.15 -3.79
C ASP A 190 15.88 16.83 -3.51
N ALA A 191 16.98 16.20 -3.90
CA ALA A 191 18.32 16.78 -3.79
C ALA A 191 18.53 18.04 -4.65
N ARG A 192 17.83 18.19 -5.77
CA ARG A 192 17.90 19.38 -6.63
C ARG A 192 16.98 20.52 -6.19
N GLY A 193 15.98 20.22 -5.38
CA GLY A 193 15.01 21.17 -4.85
C GLY A 193 15.43 21.86 -3.55
N LYS A 194 16.53 21.41 -2.95
CA LYS A 194 17.18 21.98 -1.76
C LYS A 194 18.35 22.86 -2.17
#